data_446bfc9aa25bddd6b2af9c8bf92a166f
#
_entry.id   446bfc9aa25bddd6b2af9c8bf92a166f
#
_cell.length_a   1.000
_cell.length_b   1.000
_cell.length_c   1.000
_cell.angle_alpha   90.00
_cell.angle_beta   90.00
_cell.angle_gamma   90.00
#
_symmetry.space_group_name_H-M   'P 1'
#
loop_
_entity.id
_entity.type
_entity.pdbx_description
1 polymer ?
#
loop_
_entity_poly.entity_id
_entity_poly.type
_entity_poly.pdbx_seq_one_letter_code
_entity_poly.pdbx_strand_id
1 'polypeptide(L)'
;MHYSALHRYTSYMNNTPTLYLPAHVTRYVTMKSGDRLALTKTIRANHRFIASRATWGGRTVFCKQPQAGMTGADELTREVEGLVAFNQFARDVAIPFCVPRLLYHDDSLLVTTFVDGYQTSMYTVPPEFWVRSFVAMDRYFRQPVRRLPRWARPSRRGRYIWEDMEYGVRKTAEWAIYPGLLADCLAYLRRYATALEARPMHADFTDGNTMFDNKNYWVIDFESFRPDWPRWYDVVNFTYNRMITRPEVTDQMQLILSQTVKQLGESPTTAHEIRFSAIMRGLSFLIEGTTPGGKGHASTNWISEERRYRVVQSLRFLVSGGDLTKM
;
A
#
# COMPACT_ATOMS: atom_id res chain seq x y z
N MET A 1 -10.60 6.63 31.01
CA MET A 1 -11.55 5.54 30.74
C MET A 1 -11.69 5.35 29.24
N HIS A 2 -11.66 4.15 28.74
CA HIS A 2 -11.69 3.58 27.38
C HIS A 2 -10.33 3.15 26.81
N TYR A 3 -9.79 2.11 27.46
CA TYR A 3 -8.67 1.27 26.94
C TYR A 3 -9.17 -0.04 26.29
N SER A 4 -10.46 -0.13 25.90
CA SER A 4 -11.08 -1.45 25.59
C SER A 4 -11.03 -1.90 24.12
N ALA A 5 -10.54 -1.08 23.19
CA ALA A 5 -10.58 -1.44 21.76
C ALA A 5 -9.34 -2.21 21.25
N LEU A 6 -8.21 -2.14 21.96
CA LEU A 6 -6.96 -2.81 21.53
C LEU A 6 -6.77 -4.20 22.16
N HIS A 7 -7.46 -4.50 23.28
CA HIS A 7 -7.34 -5.80 23.95
C HIS A 7 -8.16 -6.94 23.33
N ARG A 8 -9.05 -6.65 22.38
CA ARG A 8 -9.82 -7.72 21.70
C ARG A 8 -9.09 -8.37 20.50
N TYR A 9 -7.88 -7.92 20.17
CA TYR A 9 -7.12 -8.44 19.03
C TYR A 9 -6.26 -9.68 19.32
N THR A 10 -6.09 -10.07 20.58
CA THR A 10 -5.11 -11.11 20.95
C THR A 10 -5.69 -12.51 21.21
N SER A 11 -7.00 -12.72 21.18
CA SER A 11 -7.58 -14.03 21.57
C SER A 11 -8.18 -14.87 20.42
N TYR A 12 -8.05 -14.46 19.14
CA TYR A 12 -8.66 -15.19 18.02
C TYR A 12 -7.66 -15.87 17.07
N MET A 13 -6.44 -16.14 17.51
CA MET A 13 -5.35 -16.60 16.62
C MET A 13 -5.31 -18.12 16.39
N ASN A 14 -6.20 -18.95 16.90
CA ASN A 14 -5.97 -20.39 16.84
C ASN A 14 -7.05 -21.26 16.20
N ASN A 15 -8.05 -20.73 15.53
CA ASN A 15 -8.97 -21.60 14.76
C ASN A 15 -9.71 -20.81 13.68
N THR A 16 -8.99 -20.35 12.63
CA THR A 16 -9.68 -20.02 11.39
C THR A 16 -9.74 -21.32 10.58
N PRO A 17 -10.88 -21.96 10.44
CA PRO A 17 -10.99 -23.08 9.52
C PRO A 17 -10.71 -22.50 8.13
N THR A 18 -9.67 -22.99 7.49
CA THR A 18 -9.48 -22.81 6.05
C THR A 18 -10.68 -23.47 5.41
N LEU A 19 -11.69 -22.67 5.06
CA LEU A 19 -12.90 -23.14 4.36
C LEU A 19 -12.46 -23.57 2.96
N TYR A 20 -11.86 -24.78 2.87
CA TYR A 20 -11.75 -25.51 1.64
C TYR A 20 -13.18 -25.88 1.22
N LEU A 21 -13.70 -25.18 0.22
CA LEU A 21 -14.90 -25.63 -0.45
C LEU A 21 -14.60 -26.98 -1.09
N PRO A 22 -15.40 -28.01 -0.81
CA PRO A 22 -15.39 -29.20 -1.65
C PRO A 22 -15.65 -28.75 -3.09
N ALA A 23 -14.96 -29.37 -4.07
CA ALA A 23 -14.97 -28.97 -5.47
C ALA A 23 -16.37 -28.94 -6.14
N HIS A 24 -17.42 -29.32 -5.43
CA HIS A 24 -18.79 -29.48 -5.95
C HIS A 24 -19.84 -28.54 -5.36
N VAL A 25 -19.46 -27.62 -4.44
CA VAL A 25 -20.42 -26.69 -3.83
C VAL A 25 -20.22 -25.30 -4.42
N THR A 26 -21.05 -24.95 -5.42
CA THR A 26 -21.11 -23.57 -5.91
C THR A 26 -21.78 -22.70 -4.83
N ARG A 27 -21.01 -21.80 -4.21
CA ARG A 27 -21.57 -20.78 -3.31
C ARG A 27 -22.01 -19.59 -4.13
N TYR A 28 -23.16 -19.06 -3.79
CA TYR A 28 -23.67 -17.83 -4.37
C TYR A 28 -23.55 -16.68 -3.36
N VAL A 29 -23.15 -15.53 -3.85
CA VAL A 29 -23.25 -14.26 -3.14
C VAL A 29 -24.37 -13.47 -3.79
N THR A 30 -25.38 -13.10 -3.02
CA THR A 30 -26.45 -12.22 -3.49
C THR A 30 -26.05 -10.77 -3.30
N MET A 31 -26.06 -10.02 -4.37
CA MET A 31 -25.78 -8.59 -4.39
C MET A 31 -27.01 -7.81 -3.90
N LYS A 32 -26.84 -6.58 -3.44
CA LYS A 32 -27.98 -5.70 -3.07
C LYS A 32 -28.92 -5.41 -4.26
N SER A 33 -28.42 -5.53 -5.50
CA SER A 33 -29.23 -5.46 -6.73
C SER A 33 -30.16 -6.67 -6.92
N GLY A 34 -30.03 -7.75 -6.12
CA GLY A 34 -30.74 -9.01 -6.30
C GLY A 34 -30.03 -10.00 -7.22
N ASP A 35 -28.98 -9.58 -7.93
CA ASP A 35 -28.18 -10.46 -8.78
C ASP A 35 -27.39 -11.47 -7.96
N ARG A 36 -27.03 -12.60 -8.59
CA ARG A 36 -26.27 -13.68 -7.95
C ARG A 36 -24.92 -13.87 -8.62
N LEU A 37 -23.88 -13.90 -7.79
CA LEU A 37 -22.52 -14.25 -8.15
C LEU A 37 -22.27 -15.72 -7.78
N ALA A 38 -21.87 -16.53 -8.75
CA ALA A 38 -21.44 -17.90 -8.50
C ALA A 38 -19.93 -17.91 -8.19
N LEU A 39 -19.56 -18.14 -6.94
CA LEU A 39 -18.16 -18.28 -6.53
C LEU A 39 -17.58 -19.57 -7.08
N THR A 40 -16.51 -19.49 -7.86
CA THR A 40 -15.90 -20.66 -8.50
C THR A 40 -14.61 -21.09 -7.81
N LYS A 41 -13.85 -20.16 -7.23
CA LYS A 41 -12.59 -20.47 -6.55
C LYS A 41 -12.22 -19.36 -5.57
N THR A 42 -11.86 -19.71 -4.35
CA THR A 42 -11.17 -18.78 -3.44
C THR A 42 -9.72 -18.63 -3.89
N ILE A 43 -9.30 -17.39 -4.16
CA ILE A 43 -7.93 -17.05 -4.55
C ILE A 43 -7.08 -16.84 -3.30
N ARG A 44 -7.61 -16.06 -2.35
CA ARG A 44 -6.95 -15.72 -1.10
C ARG A 44 -7.98 -15.47 0.00
N ALA A 45 -7.68 -15.97 1.17
CA ALA A 45 -8.40 -15.60 2.38
C ALA A 45 -7.37 -15.15 3.43
N ASN A 46 -7.62 -14.02 4.04
CA ASN A 46 -6.83 -13.53 5.17
C ASN A 46 -7.80 -13.02 6.25
N HIS A 47 -7.28 -12.57 7.37
CA HIS A 47 -8.10 -12.09 8.50
C HIS A 47 -9.00 -10.88 8.15
N ARG A 48 -8.82 -10.21 7.01
CA ARG A 48 -9.60 -9.03 6.61
C ARG A 48 -10.58 -9.34 5.48
N PHE A 49 -10.14 -10.10 4.48
CA PHE A 49 -10.88 -10.30 3.24
C PHE A 49 -10.84 -11.73 2.75
N ILE A 50 -11.88 -12.09 2.01
CA ILE A 50 -11.93 -13.25 1.12
C ILE A 50 -11.95 -12.73 -0.31
N ALA A 51 -10.93 -13.06 -1.09
CA ALA A 51 -10.82 -12.77 -2.51
C ALA A 51 -11.12 -14.03 -3.29
N SER A 52 -12.02 -13.96 -4.26
CA SER A 52 -12.50 -15.11 -5.02
C SER A 52 -12.64 -14.81 -6.51
N ARG A 53 -12.47 -15.85 -7.33
CA ARG A 53 -12.96 -15.89 -8.69
C ARG A 53 -14.42 -16.24 -8.67
N ALA A 54 -15.23 -15.56 -9.48
CA ALA A 54 -16.66 -15.80 -9.58
C ALA A 54 -17.14 -15.71 -11.03
N THR A 55 -18.38 -16.13 -11.28
CA THR A 55 -19.07 -15.92 -12.55
C THR A 55 -20.29 -15.04 -12.30
N TRP A 56 -20.44 -14.00 -13.13
CA TRP A 56 -21.59 -13.09 -13.15
C TRP A 56 -22.02 -12.82 -14.59
N GLY A 57 -23.28 -13.15 -14.90
CA GLY A 57 -23.80 -13.00 -16.26
C GLY A 57 -22.97 -13.73 -17.33
N GLY A 58 -22.45 -14.91 -17.01
CA GLY A 58 -21.60 -15.71 -17.89
C GLY A 58 -20.16 -15.23 -18.01
N ARG A 59 -19.77 -14.14 -17.32
CA ARG A 59 -18.41 -13.59 -17.35
C ARG A 59 -17.65 -13.95 -16.10
N THR A 60 -16.35 -14.23 -16.24
CA THR A 60 -15.45 -14.37 -15.10
C THR A 60 -15.17 -13.01 -14.49
N VAL A 61 -15.33 -12.90 -13.17
CA VAL A 61 -15.09 -11.68 -12.39
C VAL A 61 -14.25 -12.00 -11.16
N PHE A 62 -13.58 -10.99 -10.63
CA PHE A 62 -12.96 -11.03 -9.31
C PHE A 62 -13.92 -10.43 -8.30
N CYS A 63 -14.03 -11.04 -7.12
CA CYS A 63 -14.78 -10.45 -6.01
C CYS A 63 -13.98 -10.49 -4.72
N LYS A 64 -14.17 -9.46 -3.89
CA LYS A 64 -13.52 -9.27 -2.59
C LYS A 64 -14.59 -8.94 -1.56
N GLN A 65 -14.59 -9.67 -0.46
CA GLN A 65 -15.57 -9.54 0.63
C GLN A 65 -14.83 -9.36 1.96
N PRO A 66 -15.26 -8.44 2.84
CA PRO A 66 -14.76 -8.39 4.20
C PRO A 66 -15.09 -9.69 4.95
N GLN A 67 -14.20 -10.15 5.80
CA GLN A 67 -14.55 -11.23 6.73
C GLN A 67 -15.50 -10.73 7.82
N ALA A 68 -16.45 -11.57 8.20
CA ALA A 68 -17.44 -11.24 9.22
C ALA A 68 -16.79 -10.81 10.55
N GLY A 69 -17.24 -9.67 11.09
CA GLY A 69 -16.75 -9.13 12.36
C GLY A 69 -15.48 -8.28 12.27
N MET A 70 -14.95 -8.02 11.06
CA MET A 70 -13.74 -7.23 10.85
C MET A 70 -14.00 -5.84 10.24
N THR A 71 -13.07 -4.91 10.46
CA THR A 71 -13.16 -3.49 10.04
C THR A 71 -12.82 -3.27 8.57
N GLY A 72 -13.09 -4.25 7.69
CA GLY A 72 -12.72 -4.20 6.27
C GLY A 72 -13.49 -3.21 5.40
N ALA A 73 -14.56 -2.58 5.92
CA ALA A 73 -15.38 -1.65 5.14
C ALA A 73 -14.59 -0.39 4.70
N ASP A 74 -13.72 0.14 5.56
CA ASP A 74 -12.91 1.31 5.22
C ASP A 74 -11.86 1.00 4.14
N GLU A 75 -11.29 -0.21 4.16
CA GLU A 75 -10.37 -0.70 3.13
C GLU A 75 -11.09 -0.92 1.80
N LEU A 76 -12.28 -1.51 1.83
CA LEU A 76 -13.09 -1.71 0.62
C LEU A 76 -13.49 -0.37 -0.02
N THR A 77 -13.89 0.61 0.80
CA THR A 77 -14.20 1.97 0.34
C THR A 77 -12.98 2.60 -0.34
N ARG A 78 -11.79 2.50 0.27
CA ARG A 78 -10.55 3.01 -0.36
C ARG A 78 -10.22 2.32 -1.67
N GLU A 79 -10.42 1.00 -1.74
CA GLU A 79 -10.20 0.24 -2.97
C GLU A 79 -11.14 0.69 -4.09
N VAL A 80 -12.41 0.96 -3.78
CA VAL A 80 -13.37 1.54 -4.73
C VAL A 80 -12.92 2.93 -5.19
N GLU A 81 -12.57 3.82 -4.26
CA GLU A 81 -12.06 5.16 -4.59
C GLU A 81 -10.82 5.10 -5.49
N GLY A 82 -9.88 4.21 -5.18
CA GLY A 82 -8.68 3.99 -5.98
C GLY A 82 -9.00 3.47 -7.38
N LEU A 83 -9.85 2.43 -7.48
CA LEU A 83 -10.29 1.90 -8.76
C LEU A 83 -10.98 2.95 -9.62
N VAL A 84 -11.86 3.77 -9.04
CA VAL A 84 -12.53 4.88 -9.76
C VAL A 84 -11.51 5.89 -10.28
N ALA A 85 -10.58 6.35 -9.42
CA ALA A 85 -9.57 7.33 -9.79
C ALA A 85 -8.63 6.80 -10.89
N PHE A 86 -8.14 5.56 -10.75
CA PHE A 86 -7.20 4.96 -11.70
C PHE A 86 -7.88 4.49 -13.00
N ASN A 87 -9.14 4.07 -12.97
CA ASN A 87 -9.90 3.83 -14.19
C ASN A 87 -10.16 5.12 -14.98
N GLN A 88 -10.37 6.26 -14.29
CA GLN A 88 -10.45 7.57 -14.95
C GLN A 88 -9.10 7.93 -15.56
N PHE A 89 -8.02 7.80 -14.80
CA PHE A 89 -6.65 8.02 -15.28
C PHE A 89 -6.35 7.21 -16.56
N ALA A 90 -6.70 5.91 -16.55
CA ALA A 90 -6.48 5.03 -17.70
C ALA A 90 -7.31 5.39 -18.95
N ARG A 91 -8.44 6.09 -18.76
CA ARG A 91 -9.25 6.61 -19.89
C ARG A 91 -8.70 7.89 -20.46
N ASP A 92 -8.18 8.75 -19.60
CA ASP A 92 -7.79 10.11 -19.98
C ASP A 92 -6.38 10.19 -20.58
N VAL A 93 -5.52 9.23 -20.24
CA VAL A 93 -4.10 9.24 -20.63
C VAL A 93 -3.65 7.84 -21.03
N ALA A 94 -2.77 7.77 -22.04
CA ALA A 94 -2.07 6.52 -22.36
C ALA A 94 -1.07 6.18 -21.25
N ILE A 95 -1.41 5.19 -20.43
CA ILE A 95 -0.58 4.71 -19.32
C ILE A 95 0.06 3.37 -19.67
N PRO A 96 1.22 3.03 -19.06
CA PRO A 96 1.95 1.79 -19.37
C PRO A 96 1.32 0.53 -18.76
N PHE A 97 0.19 0.65 -18.07
CA PHE A 97 -0.50 -0.46 -17.39
C PHE A 97 -2.01 -0.39 -17.56
N CYS A 98 -2.68 -1.49 -17.30
CA CYS A 98 -4.13 -1.59 -17.24
C CYS A 98 -4.60 -1.61 -15.78
N VAL A 99 -5.88 -1.30 -15.56
CA VAL A 99 -6.53 -1.32 -14.25
C VAL A 99 -7.81 -2.17 -14.35
N PRO A 100 -8.08 -3.07 -13.40
CA PRO A 100 -9.34 -3.81 -13.38
C PRO A 100 -10.53 -2.84 -13.35
N ARG A 101 -11.53 -3.12 -14.19
CA ARG A 101 -12.72 -2.26 -14.24
C ARG A 101 -13.64 -2.59 -13.07
N LEU A 102 -14.05 -1.58 -12.33
CA LEU A 102 -15.07 -1.71 -11.30
C LEU A 102 -16.41 -2.04 -11.97
N LEU A 103 -17.05 -3.11 -11.56
CA LEU A 103 -18.32 -3.60 -12.10
C LEU A 103 -19.46 -3.39 -11.11
N TYR A 104 -19.20 -3.64 -9.82
CA TYR A 104 -20.16 -3.45 -8.74
C TYR A 104 -19.45 -3.26 -7.40
N HIS A 105 -20.06 -2.51 -6.50
CA HIS A 105 -19.65 -2.46 -5.10
C HIS A 105 -20.81 -2.11 -4.17
N ASP A 106 -20.71 -2.60 -2.96
CA ASP A 106 -21.48 -2.15 -1.79
C ASP A 106 -20.61 -2.29 -0.53
N ASP A 107 -21.20 -2.12 0.67
CA ASP A 107 -20.44 -2.15 1.93
C ASP A 107 -19.83 -3.52 2.25
N SER A 108 -20.29 -4.58 1.56
CA SER A 108 -19.92 -5.98 1.82
C SER A 108 -19.26 -6.67 0.65
N LEU A 109 -19.21 -6.05 -0.52
CA LEU A 109 -18.77 -6.69 -1.76
C LEU A 109 -18.15 -5.69 -2.73
N LEU A 110 -16.99 -6.03 -3.27
CA LEU A 110 -16.38 -5.40 -4.43
C LEU A 110 -16.31 -6.43 -5.57
N VAL A 111 -16.73 -6.04 -6.77
CA VAL A 111 -16.61 -6.86 -7.99
C VAL A 111 -15.89 -6.07 -9.07
N THR A 112 -14.84 -6.69 -9.64
CA THR A 112 -14.09 -6.12 -10.78
C THR A 112 -13.97 -7.13 -11.92
N THR A 113 -13.51 -6.66 -13.06
CA THR A 113 -13.06 -7.59 -14.13
C THR A 113 -11.94 -8.49 -13.58
N PHE A 114 -11.98 -9.76 -13.95
CA PHE A 114 -10.93 -10.71 -13.59
C PHE A 114 -9.70 -10.49 -14.46
N VAL A 115 -8.52 -10.43 -13.84
CA VAL A 115 -7.24 -10.41 -14.54
C VAL A 115 -6.72 -11.85 -14.61
N ASP A 116 -6.69 -12.42 -15.81
CA ASP A 116 -6.15 -13.76 -16.03
C ASP A 116 -4.66 -13.66 -16.38
N GLY A 117 -3.85 -13.57 -15.36
CA GLY A 117 -2.41 -13.34 -15.47
C GLY A 117 -1.66 -13.91 -14.26
N TYR A 118 -0.37 -13.75 -14.27
CA TYR A 118 0.50 -14.10 -13.15
C TYR A 118 1.13 -12.87 -12.50
N GLN A 119 1.39 -12.97 -11.22
CA GLN A 119 2.05 -11.92 -10.46
C GLN A 119 3.46 -11.69 -11.03
N THR A 120 3.81 -10.43 -11.23
CA THR A 120 5.14 -10.08 -11.72
C THR A 120 6.17 -10.10 -10.59
N SER A 121 7.43 -10.01 -10.97
CA SER A 121 8.51 -9.72 -10.04
C SER A 121 9.32 -8.55 -10.57
N MET A 122 10.01 -7.86 -9.68
CA MET A 122 10.90 -6.77 -10.07
C MET A 122 12.00 -7.18 -11.07
N TYR A 123 12.33 -8.48 -11.13
CA TYR A 123 13.34 -9.00 -12.08
C TYR A 123 12.77 -9.22 -13.49
N THR A 124 11.45 -9.34 -13.62
CA THR A 124 10.77 -9.59 -14.90
C THR A 124 10.14 -8.35 -15.51
N VAL A 125 10.02 -7.28 -14.73
CA VAL A 125 9.45 -6.00 -15.18
C VAL A 125 10.58 -5.03 -15.49
N PRO A 126 10.68 -4.48 -16.70
CA PRO A 126 11.73 -3.53 -17.07
C PRO A 126 11.69 -2.27 -16.18
N PRO A 127 12.84 -1.72 -15.76
CA PRO A 127 12.90 -0.47 -14.99
C PRO A 127 12.12 0.68 -15.61
N GLU A 128 12.12 0.78 -16.94
CA GLU A 128 11.41 1.80 -17.71
C GLU A 128 9.89 1.76 -17.49
N PHE A 129 9.32 0.58 -17.25
CA PHE A 129 7.91 0.45 -16.92
C PHE A 129 7.59 1.19 -15.62
N TRP A 130 8.40 1.00 -14.58
CA TRP A 130 8.22 1.65 -13.28
C TRP A 130 8.36 3.16 -13.40
N VAL A 131 9.44 3.63 -14.05
CA VAL A 131 9.67 5.07 -14.27
C VAL A 131 8.50 5.70 -15.02
N ARG A 132 8.07 5.11 -16.14
CA ARG A 132 6.94 5.62 -16.93
C ARG A 132 5.64 5.64 -16.13
N SER A 133 5.40 4.62 -15.30
CA SER A 133 4.22 4.53 -14.45
C SER A 133 4.18 5.65 -13.41
N PHE A 134 5.26 5.83 -12.65
CA PHE A 134 5.35 6.89 -11.64
C PHE A 134 5.25 8.28 -12.25
N VAL A 135 5.92 8.51 -13.39
CA VAL A 135 5.85 9.80 -14.11
C VAL A 135 4.45 10.07 -14.64
N ALA A 136 3.78 9.08 -15.21
CA ALA A 136 2.41 9.24 -15.71
C ALA A 136 1.43 9.56 -14.57
N MET A 137 1.52 8.84 -13.44
CA MET A 137 0.71 9.09 -12.25
C MET A 137 0.92 10.51 -11.70
N ASP A 138 2.18 10.93 -11.50
CA ASP A 138 2.47 12.26 -10.96
C ASP A 138 1.93 13.37 -11.88
N ARG A 139 2.13 13.26 -13.19
CA ARG A 139 1.66 14.25 -14.16
C ARG A 139 0.14 14.37 -14.20
N TYR A 140 -0.55 13.24 -14.16
CA TYR A 140 -2.02 13.22 -14.19
C TYR A 140 -2.63 13.77 -12.91
N PHE A 141 -2.16 13.31 -11.77
CA PHE A 141 -2.68 13.69 -10.46
C PHE A 141 -2.10 15.01 -9.93
N ARG A 142 -1.47 15.81 -10.78
CA ARG A 142 -0.81 17.08 -10.41
C ARG A 142 -1.76 18.20 -10.00
N GLN A 143 -3.05 17.96 -10.00
CA GLN A 143 -4.03 19.00 -9.65
C GLN A 143 -3.86 19.42 -8.19
N PRO A 144 -4.00 20.73 -7.87
CA PRO A 144 -3.85 21.21 -6.52
C PRO A 144 -4.90 20.57 -5.61
N VAL A 145 -4.43 19.99 -4.52
CA VAL A 145 -5.32 19.44 -3.49
C VAL A 145 -6.01 20.61 -2.78
N ARG A 146 -7.34 20.73 -2.91
CA ARG A 146 -8.12 21.79 -2.26
C ARG A 146 -8.25 21.63 -0.75
N ARG A 147 -7.83 20.47 -0.20
CA ARG A 147 -7.91 20.15 1.23
C ARG A 147 -6.52 19.91 1.77
N LEU A 148 -6.30 20.24 3.03
CA LEU A 148 -5.07 19.86 3.71
C LEU A 148 -4.83 18.35 3.59
N PRO A 149 -3.60 17.94 3.24
CA PRO A 149 -3.23 16.54 3.19
C PRO A 149 -3.54 15.83 4.50
N ARG A 150 -3.84 14.54 4.43
CA ARG A 150 -4.19 13.73 5.62
C ARG A 150 -3.14 13.80 6.73
N TRP A 151 -1.86 13.84 6.36
CA TRP A 151 -0.77 13.97 7.34
C TRP A 151 -0.64 15.36 7.96
N ALA A 152 -1.22 16.39 7.35
CA ALA A 152 -1.24 17.78 7.83
C ALA A 152 -2.53 18.14 8.59
N ARG A 153 -3.45 17.19 8.74
CA ARG A 153 -4.70 17.36 9.49
C ARG A 153 -4.89 16.24 10.51
N PRO A 154 -5.60 16.50 11.62
CA PRO A 154 -5.89 15.46 12.58
C PRO A 154 -6.76 14.34 11.96
N SER A 155 -6.48 13.10 12.32
CA SER A 155 -7.32 11.95 12.00
C SER A 155 -8.71 12.08 12.63
N ARG A 156 -9.64 11.14 12.33
CA ARG A 156 -10.95 11.06 13.01
C ARG A 156 -10.85 10.97 14.53
N ARG A 157 -9.68 10.56 15.06
CA ARG A 157 -9.37 10.50 16.50
C ARG A 157 -8.74 11.80 17.02
N GLY A 158 -8.68 12.86 16.24
CA GLY A 158 -8.02 14.13 16.60
C GLY A 158 -6.50 14.07 16.61
N ARG A 159 -5.89 13.03 16.02
CA ARG A 159 -4.43 12.85 15.96
C ARG A 159 -3.91 13.07 14.55
N TYR A 160 -2.74 13.68 14.45
CA TYR A 160 -1.99 13.76 13.20
C TYR A 160 -1.33 12.41 12.88
N ILE A 161 -0.98 12.17 11.62
CA ILE A 161 -0.38 10.91 11.22
C ILE A 161 0.96 10.64 11.92
N TRP A 162 1.75 11.69 12.19
CA TRP A 162 3.02 11.55 12.94
C TRP A 162 2.80 11.19 14.41
N GLU A 163 1.67 11.56 15.01
CA GLU A 163 1.31 11.16 16.39
C GLU A 163 0.94 9.68 16.45
N ASP A 164 0.23 9.18 15.44
CA ASP A 164 -0.05 7.76 15.32
C ASP A 164 1.23 6.97 15.05
N MET A 165 2.16 7.52 14.25
CA MET A 165 3.48 6.93 14.01
C MET A 165 4.33 6.98 15.29
N GLU A 166 4.35 8.09 16.02
CA GLU A 166 5.06 8.20 17.30
C GLU A 166 4.57 7.15 18.29
N TYR A 167 3.24 7.02 18.43
CA TYR A 167 2.66 6.00 19.30
C TYR A 167 3.06 4.58 18.90
N GLY A 168 3.07 4.29 17.59
CA GLY A 168 3.50 2.99 17.06
C GLY A 168 4.97 2.73 17.31
N VAL A 169 5.83 3.71 16.96
CA VAL A 169 7.29 3.62 17.09
C VAL A 169 7.74 3.46 18.54
N ARG A 170 7.11 4.18 19.50
CA ARG A 170 7.42 4.04 20.93
C ARG A 170 7.16 2.63 21.50
N LYS A 171 6.42 1.79 20.78
CA LYS A 171 6.17 0.39 21.16
C LYS A 171 7.14 -0.59 20.52
N THR A 172 8.01 -0.13 19.64
CA THR A 172 9.02 -0.99 19.01
C THR A 172 10.21 -1.23 19.94
N ALA A 173 10.90 -2.35 19.77
CA ALA A 173 12.15 -2.62 20.49
C ALA A 173 13.23 -1.58 20.15
N GLU A 174 13.22 -1.07 18.91
CA GLU A 174 14.14 -0.06 18.40
C GLU A 174 14.02 1.26 19.15
N TRP A 175 12.84 1.61 19.68
CA TRP A 175 12.69 2.80 20.52
C TRP A 175 13.53 2.74 21.80
N ALA A 176 13.59 1.57 22.43
CA ALA A 176 14.42 1.39 23.64
C ALA A 176 15.92 1.49 23.34
N ILE A 177 16.34 1.10 22.11
CA ILE A 177 17.75 1.05 21.70
C ILE A 177 18.19 2.38 21.07
N TYR A 178 17.32 3.04 20.29
CA TYR A 178 17.64 4.22 19.47
C TYR A 178 16.65 5.39 19.68
N PRO A 179 16.32 5.77 20.93
CA PRO A 179 15.26 6.76 21.17
C PRO A 179 15.56 8.13 20.53
N GLY A 180 16.81 8.58 20.55
CA GLY A 180 17.23 9.84 19.93
C GLY A 180 17.02 9.85 18.42
N LEU A 181 17.49 8.81 17.72
CA LEU A 181 17.31 8.68 16.28
C LEU A 181 15.82 8.69 15.88
N LEU A 182 15.01 7.92 16.58
CA LEU A 182 13.59 7.82 16.25
C LEU A 182 12.83 9.11 16.59
N ALA A 183 13.23 9.81 17.66
CA ALA A 183 12.73 11.14 17.96
C ALA A 183 13.08 12.16 16.87
N ASP A 184 14.31 12.13 16.33
CA ASP A 184 14.74 12.98 15.22
C ASP A 184 13.96 12.70 13.94
N CYS A 185 13.68 11.41 13.63
CA CYS A 185 12.81 11.03 12.53
C CYS A 185 11.41 11.63 12.68
N LEU A 186 10.79 11.51 13.85
CA LEU A 186 9.47 12.07 14.14
C LEU A 186 9.47 13.60 14.08
N ALA A 187 10.52 14.25 14.60
CA ALA A 187 10.70 15.69 14.51
C ALA A 187 10.80 16.16 13.06
N TYR A 188 11.53 15.41 12.20
CA TYR A 188 11.59 15.67 10.77
C TYR A 188 10.22 15.58 10.11
N LEU A 189 9.46 14.51 10.35
CA LEU A 189 8.10 14.37 9.80
C LEU A 189 7.20 15.53 10.25
N ARG A 190 7.23 15.89 11.53
CA ARG A 190 6.43 17.00 12.08
C ARG A 190 6.77 18.33 11.43
N ARG A 191 8.08 18.59 11.24
CA ARG A 191 8.58 19.85 10.67
C ARG A 191 8.11 20.05 9.22
N TYR A 192 8.12 19.00 8.40
CA TYR A 192 7.87 19.11 6.96
C TYR A 192 6.46 18.72 6.52
N ALA A 193 5.66 18.14 7.42
CA ALA A 193 4.34 17.59 7.08
C ALA A 193 3.41 18.57 6.35
N THR A 194 3.45 19.86 6.67
CA THR A 194 2.55 20.86 6.07
C THR A 194 3.11 21.52 4.82
N ALA A 195 4.40 21.29 4.50
CA ALA A 195 5.08 21.93 3.37
C ALA A 195 5.10 21.04 2.10
N LEU A 196 4.63 19.81 2.19
CA LEU A 196 4.73 18.83 1.11
C LEU A 196 3.54 18.89 0.16
N GLU A 197 3.82 18.62 -1.11
CA GLU A 197 2.77 18.40 -2.08
C GLU A 197 2.06 17.06 -1.83
N ALA A 198 0.73 17.08 -2.00
CA ALA A 198 -0.11 15.90 -1.92
C ALA A 198 -0.60 15.47 -3.29
N ARG A 199 -0.74 14.16 -3.48
CA ARG A 199 -1.28 13.55 -4.70
C ARG A 199 -2.15 12.34 -4.33
N PRO A 200 -3.12 11.98 -5.18
CA PRO A 200 -3.68 10.63 -5.17
C PRO A 200 -2.57 9.61 -5.41
N MET A 201 -2.48 8.62 -4.52
CA MET A 201 -1.46 7.57 -4.54
C MET A 201 -2.10 6.20 -4.41
N HIS A 202 -1.57 5.22 -5.11
CA HIS A 202 -1.89 3.81 -4.88
C HIS A 202 -1.50 3.40 -3.45
N ALA A 203 -0.41 3.95 -2.97
CA ALA A 203 0.21 3.76 -1.66
C ALA A 203 0.73 2.33 -1.37
N ASP A 204 0.61 1.43 -2.34
CA ASP A 204 1.22 0.10 -2.36
C ASP A 204 1.50 -0.37 -3.80
N PHE A 205 1.94 0.54 -4.67
CA PHE A 205 2.29 0.23 -6.06
C PHE A 205 3.63 -0.51 -6.11
N THR A 206 3.55 -1.83 -6.11
CA THR A 206 4.69 -2.75 -6.06
C THR A 206 4.54 -3.87 -7.09
N ASP A 207 5.62 -4.63 -7.33
CA ASP A 207 5.56 -5.85 -8.15
C ASP A 207 4.60 -6.90 -7.56
N GLY A 208 4.40 -6.90 -6.23
CA GLY A 208 3.39 -7.74 -5.57
C GLY A 208 1.95 -7.42 -5.97
N ASN A 209 1.69 -6.17 -6.39
CA ASN A 209 0.39 -5.68 -6.83
C ASN A 209 0.36 -5.41 -8.34
N THR A 210 1.28 -6.03 -9.08
CA THR A 210 1.34 -5.96 -10.55
C THR A 210 1.25 -7.36 -11.14
N MET A 211 0.37 -7.54 -12.13
CA MET A 211 0.20 -8.81 -12.86
C MET A 211 0.53 -8.61 -14.34
N PHE A 212 0.86 -9.69 -15.03
CA PHE A 212 1.07 -9.72 -16.48
C PHE A 212 0.21 -10.81 -17.12
N ASP A 213 -0.57 -10.44 -18.15
CA ASP A 213 -1.48 -11.34 -18.87
C ASP A 213 -0.91 -11.83 -20.21
N ASN A 214 0.42 -11.83 -20.38
CA ASN A 214 1.19 -12.07 -21.60
C ASN A 214 1.11 -10.94 -22.66
N LYS A 215 0.39 -9.85 -22.36
CA LYS A 215 0.26 -8.71 -23.27
C LYS A 215 0.40 -7.39 -22.52
N ASN A 216 -0.25 -7.28 -21.38
CA ASN A 216 -0.36 -6.04 -20.61
C ASN A 216 0.08 -6.26 -19.16
N TYR A 217 0.66 -5.22 -18.57
CA TYR A 217 0.79 -5.13 -17.11
C TYR A 217 -0.52 -4.59 -16.52
N TRP A 218 -0.93 -5.17 -15.40
CA TRP A 218 -2.12 -4.79 -14.65
C TRP A 218 -1.74 -4.39 -13.23
N VAL A 219 -2.24 -3.25 -12.79
CA VAL A 219 -2.10 -2.80 -11.40
C VAL A 219 -3.38 -3.15 -10.66
N ILE A 220 -3.24 -3.82 -9.53
CA ILE A 220 -4.33 -4.39 -8.72
C ILE A 220 -4.18 -3.99 -7.25
N ASP A 221 -5.19 -4.33 -6.43
CA ASP A 221 -5.19 -4.18 -4.95
C ASP A 221 -5.05 -2.73 -4.47
N PHE A 222 -6.08 -1.93 -4.73
CA PHE A 222 -6.15 -0.51 -4.36
C PHE A 222 -6.56 -0.28 -2.88
N GLU A 223 -6.57 -1.28 -2.01
CA GLU A 223 -6.99 -1.15 -0.60
C GLU A 223 -6.16 -0.11 0.19
N SER A 224 -4.96 0.16 -0.27
CA SER A 224 -4.06 1.15 0.31
C SER A 224 -4.22 2.56 -0.27
N PHE A 225 -5.06 2.76 -1.28
CA PHE A 225 -5.25 4.04 -1.96
C PHE A 225 -5.42 5.21 -0.98
N ARG A 226 -4.81 6.34 -1.33
CA ARG A 226 -4.91 7.60 -0.59
C ARG A 226 -5.13 8.74 -1.59
N PRO A 227 -6.18 9.54 -1.42
CA PRO A 227 -6.47 10.65 -2.33
C PRO A 227 -5.54 11.85 -2.13
N ASP A 228 -4.86 11.91 -1.00
CA ASP A 228 -4.07 13.07 -0.56
C ASP A 228 -2.82 12.64 0.21
N TRP A 229 -1.90 11.90 -0.45
CA TRP A 229 -0.68 11.36 0.17
C TRP A 229 0.58 12.09 -0.33
N PRO A 230 1.76 12.00 0.36
CA PRO A 230 2.98 12.66 -0.12
C PRO A 230 3.32 12.28 -1.56
N ARG A 231 3.58 13.29 -2.39
CA ARG A 231 3.81 13.17 -3.83
C ARG A 231 4.76 12.05 -4.24
N TRP A 232 5.83 11.86 -3.49
CA TRP A 232 6.88 10.88 -3.82
C TRP A 232 6.67 9.51 -3.16
N TYR A 233 5.53 9.31 -2.47
CA TYR A 233 5.37 8.13 -1.63
C TYR A 233 5.37 6.82 -2.42
N ASP A 234 4.69 6.71 -3.57
CA ASP A 234 4.63 5.45 -4.32
C ASP A 234 6.00 5.01 -4.85
N VAL A 235 6.75 5.92 -5.49
CA VAL A 235 8.08 5.58 -5.98
C VAL A 235 9.04 5.28 -4.84
N VAL A 236 8.97 6.03 -3.73
CA VAL A 236 9.81 5.80 -2.55
C VAL A 236 9.40 4.51 -1.86
N ASN A 237 8.11 4.23 -1.67
CA ASN A 237 7.65 2.98 -1.09
C ASN A 237 8.15 1.78 -1.89
N PHE A 238 8.07 1.83 -3.22
CA PHE A 238 8.58 0.78 -4.09
C PHE A 238 10.10 0.62 -3.98
N THR A 239 10.87 1.69 -4.19
CA THR A 239 12.33 1.63 -4.27
C THR A 239 12.96 1.37 -2.90
N TYR A 240 12.59 2.13 -1.87
CA TYR A 240 13.09 1.96 -0.51
C TYR A 240 12.75 0.57 0.07
N ASN A 241 11.52 0.11 -0.13
CA ASN A 241 11.12 -1.21 0.32
C ASN A 241 12.03 -2.30 -0.27
N ARG A 242 12.37 -2.20 -1.56
CA ARG A 242 13.24 -3.16 -2.23
C ARG A 242 14.68 -3.04 -1.77
N MET A 243 15.25 -1.85 -1.63
CA MET A 243 16.59 -1.66 -1.08
C MET A 243 16.75 -2.27 0.32
N ILE A 244 15.73 -2.12 1.18
CA ILE A 244 15.76 -2.70 2.53
C ILE A 244 15.59 -4.22 2.52
N THR A 245 14.70 -4.75 1.68
CA THR A 245 14.37 -6.19 1.69
C THR A 245 15.29 -7.02 0.81
N ARG A 246 15.90 -6.41 -0.20
CA ARG A 246 16.70 -7.04 -1.26
C ARG A 246 17.87 -6.13 -1.65
N PRO A 247 18.93 -6.05 -0.84
CA PRO A 247 20.04 -5.11 -1.08
C PRO A 247 20.75 -5.33 -2.41
N GLU A 248 20.67 -6.52 -2.98
CA GLU A 248 21.25 -6.87 -4.30
C GLU A 248 20.64 -6.09 -5.48
N VAL A 249 19.50 -5.44 -5.28
CA VAL A 249 18.83 -4.64 -6.32
C VAL A 249 18.93 -3.13 -6.06
N THR A 250 19.75 -2.71 -5.12
CA THR A 250 19.87 -1.30 -4.72
C THR A 250 20.16 -0.40 -5.91
N ASP A 251 21.14 -0.74 -6.76
CA ASP A 251 21.50 0.07 -7.94
C ASP A 251 20.32 0.23 -8.90
N GLN A 252 19.55 -0.82 -9.12
CA GLN A 252 18.35 -0.76 -9.96
C GLN A 252 17.28 0.15 -9.36
N MET A 253 17.10 0.11 -8.05
CA MET A 253 16.13 0.96 -7.35
C MET A 253 16.55 2.43 -7.36
N GLN A 254 17.83 2.70 -7.19
CA GLN A 254 18.39 4.05 -7.32
C GLN A 254 18.22 4.59 -8.74
N LEU A 255 18.45 3.74 -9.76
CA LEU A 255 18.23 4.10 -11.16
C LEU A 255 16.77 4.48 -11.41
N ILE A 256 15.81 3.69 -10.95
CA ILE A 256 14.36 3.99 -11.09
C ILE A 256 14.03 5.32 -10.40
N LEU A 257 14.47 5.52 -9.16
CA LEU A 257 14.21 6.75 -8.43
C LEU A 257 14.83 7.96 -9.11
N SER A 258 16.11 7.90 -9.46
CA SER A 258 16.83 9.02 -10.10
C SER A 258 16.27 9.37 -11.48
N GLN A 259 15.90 8.38 -12.29
CA GLN A 259 15.26 8.63 -13.59
C GLN A 259 13.85 9.23 -13.41
N THR A 260 13.09 8.79 -12.41
CA THR A 260 11.79 9.38 -12.11
C THR A 260 11.92 10.85 -11.70
N VAL A 261 12.87 11.15 -10.81
CA VAL A 261 13.19 12.53 -10.40
C VAL A 261 13.57 13.38 -11.61
N LYS A 262 14.49 12.89 -12.43
CA LYS A 262 14.94 13.59 -13.65
C LYS A 262 13.79 13.90 -14.62
N GLN A 263 12.85 12.97 -14.82
CA GLN A 263 11.73 13.17 -15.75
C GLN A 263 10.63 14.08 -15.22
N LEU A 264 10.45 14.14 -13.89
CA LEU A 264 9.48 15.02 -13.24
C LEU A 264 10.03 16.42 -12.98
N GLY A 265 11.33 16.58 -13.05
CA GLY A 265 12.06 17.80 -12.71
C GLY A 265 12.26 17.94 -11.20
N GLU A 266 13.45 18.38 -10.84
CA GLU A 266 13.78 18.70 -9.45
C GLU A 266 13.18 20.05 -9.06
N SER A 267 12.68 20.11 -7.83
CA SER A 267 12.29 21.34 -7.14
C SER A 267 13.13 21.50 -5.88
N PRO A 268 13.21 22.67 -5.28
CA PRO A 268 13.92 22.86 -4.00
C PRO A 268 13.40 21.95 -2.88
N THR A 269 12.15 21.50 -2.98
CA THR A 269 11.51 20.62 -2.00
C THR A 269 11.65 19.13 -2.30
N THR A 270 12.01 18.75 -3.52
CA THR A 270 12.04 17.33 -3.96
C THR A 270 12.86 16.44 -3.02
N ALA A 271 14.06 16.86 -2.65
CA ALA A 271 14.90 16.07 -1.72
C ALA A 271 14.24 15.89 -0.34
N HIS A 272 13.54 16.91 0.15
CA HIS A 272 12.80 16.84 1.42
C HIS A 272 11.57 15.93 1.32
N GLU A 273 10.85 15.97 0.21
CA GLU A 273 9.67 15.14 -0.04
C GLU A 273 10.02 13.66 -0.14
N ILE A 274 11.11 13.34 -0.87
CA ILE A 274 11.65 11.98 -0.97
C ILE A 274 12.09 11.48 0.40
N ARG A 275 12.87 12.29 1.13
CA ARG A 275 13.34 11.94 2.47
C ARG A 275 12.19 11.75 3.46
N PHE A 276 11.18 12.62 3.42
CA PHE A 276 9.98 12.49 4.23
C PHE A 276 9.28 11.15 3.98
N SER A 277 9.06 10.80 2.72
CA SER A 277 8.43 9.54 2.33
C SER A 277 9.25 8.33 2.76
N ALA A 278 10.59 8.40 2.65
CA ALA A 278 11.49 7.32 3.07
C ALA A 278 11.50 7.14 4.59
N ILE A 279 11.56 8.23 5.36
CA ILE A 279 11.47 8.18 6.82
C ILE A 279 10.11 7.61 7.25
N MET A 280 9.01 8.09 6.66
CA MET A 280 7.68 7.52 6.90
C MET A 280 7.68 6.00 6.69
N ARG A 281 8.21 5.54 5.55
CA ARG A 281 8.22 4.11 5.22
C ARG A 281 9.12 3.31 6.15
N GLY A 282 10.29 3.84 6.50
CA GLY A 282 11.22 3.22 7.46
C GLY A 282 10.58 3.01 8.83
N LEU A 283 9.93 4.05 9.37
CA LEU A 283 9.19 3.95 10.63
C LEU A 283 8.02 2.95 10.54
N SER A 284 7.29 2.94 9.42
CA SER A 284 6.21 1.96 9.19
C SER A 284 6.74 0.52 9.21
N PHE A 285 7.92 0.25 8.66
CA PHE A 285 8.56 -1.06 8.74
C PHE A 285 8.80 -1.51 10.19
N LEU A 286 9.30 -0.63 11.03
CA LEU A 286 9.54 -0.95 12.45
C LEU A 286 8.22 -1.26 13.17
N ILE A 287 7.19 -0.44 12.94
CA ILE A 287 5.86 -0.62 13.54
C ILE A 287 5.21 -1.93 13.06
N GLU A 288 5.21 -2.18 11.75
CA GLU A 288 4.61 -3.38 11.16
C GLU A 288 5.32 -4.66 11.64
N GLY A 289 6.64 -4.59 11.85
CA GLY A 289 7.44 -5.71 12.33
C GLY A 289 7.20 -6.10 13.79
N THR A 290 6.60 -5.22 14.59
CA THR A 290 6.34 -5.46 16.02
C THR A 290 4.89 -5.84 16.32
N THR A 291 3.98 -5.66 15.37
CA THR A 291 2.56 -5.95 15.58
C THR A 291 2.32 -7.45 15.40
N PRO A 292 1.97 -8.21 16.44
CA PRO A 292 1.54 -9.59 16.30
C PRO A 292 0.34 -9.65 15.35
N GLY A 293 0.46 -10.41 14.26
CA GLY A 293 -0.61 -10.49 13.26
C GLY A 293 -0.67 -9.31 12.28
N GLY A 294 0.37 -8.48 12.18
CA GLY A 294 0.51 -7.43 11.16
C GLY A 294 0.34 -8.00 9.75
N LYS A 295 -0.37 -7.25 8.92
CA LYS A 295 -0.82 -7.51 7.55
C LYS A 295 -0.36 -8.82 6.91
N GLY A 296 -1.04 -9.92 7.21
CA GLY A 296 -1.08 -11.08 6.31
C GLY A 296 -0.22 -12.28 6.63
N HIS A 297 0.60 -12.30 7.68
CA HIS A 297 1.40 -13.48 8.03
C HIS A 297 1.25 -13.86 9.50
N ALA A 298 0.50 -14.90 9.74
CA ALA A 298 0.04 -15.36 11.06
C ALA A 298 1.12 -16.01 11.94
N SER A 299 2.40 -15.96 11.63
CA SER A 299 3.36 -16.75 12.40
C SER A 299 4.81 -16.29 12.46
N THR A 300 5.23 -15.23 11.76
CA THR A 300 6.65 -14.84 11.80
C THR A 300 6.79 -13.33 11.89
N ASN A 301 7.71 -12.87 12.71
CA ASN A 301 8.33 -11.55 12.59
C ASN A 301 8.81 -11.41 11.14
N TRP A 302 7.96 -10.88 10.23
CA TRP A 302 8.25 -10.80 8.80
C TRP A 302 9.44 -9.89 8.49
N ILE A 303 9.85 -9.13 9.50
CA ILE A 303 11.06 -8.34 9.43
C ILE A 303 12.16 -9.04 10.26
N SER A 304 13.15 -9.60 9.60
CA SER A 304 14.32 -10.20 10.25
C SER A 304 15.15 -9.14 11.00
N GLU A 305 15.98 -9.56 11.95
CA GLU A 305 16.91 -8.65 12.66
C GLU A 305 17.80 -7.89 11.68
N GLU A 306 18.28 -8.56 10.65
CA GLU A 306 19.09 -7.95 9.59
C GLU A 306 18.32 -6.84 8.84
N ARG A 307 17.05 -7.06 8.52
CA ARG A 307 16.21 -6.03 7.89
C ARG A 307 15.95 -4.87 8.84
N ARG A 308 15.69 -5.15 10.12
CA ARG A 308 15.55 -4.11 11.16
C ARG A 308 16.81 -3.25 11.25
N TYR A 309 17.99 -3.91 11.29
CA TYR A 309 19.26 -3.22 11.27
C TYR A 309 19.40 -2.31 10.05
N ARG A 310 19.11 -2.80 8.85
CA ARG A 310 19.14 -1.99 7.62
C ARG A 310 18.19 -0.79 7.68
N VAL A 311 16.97 -0.97 8.19
CA VAL A 311 16.03 0.15 8.39
C VAL A 311 16.63 1.20 9.33
N VAL A 312 17.21 0.80 10.46
CA VAL A 312 17.83 1.72 11.41
C VAL A 312 18.99 2.47 10.78
N GLN A 313 19.86 1.80 10.01
CA GLN A 313 20.99 2.46 9.33
C GLN A 313 20.51 3.45 8.26
N SER A 314 19.49 3.08 7.49
CA SER A 314 18.90 3.99 6.50
C SER A 314 18.25 5.20 7.16
N LEU A 315 17.55 5.05 8.27
CA LEU A 315 16.97 6.17 9.02
C LEU A 315 18.07 7.11 9.53
N ARG A 316 19.20 6.60 10.04
CA ARG A 316 20.36 7.42 10.44
C ARG A 316 20.88 8.25 9.26
N PHE A 317 21.09 7.59 8.12
CA PHE A 317 21.54 8.26 6.91
C PHE A 317 20.57 9.35 6.46
N LEU A 318 19.28 9.07 6.43
CA LEU A 318 18.25 10.04 6.00
C LEU A 318 18.14 11.24 6.94
N VAL A 319 18.16 11.03 8.26
CA VAL A 319 18.05 12.11 9.24
C VAL A 319 19.31 13.00 9.24
N SER A 320 20.50 12.44 9.01
CA SER A 320 21.73 13.21 8.86
C SER A 320 21.84 14.01 7.56
N GLY A 321 20.82 13.99 6.72
CA GLY A 321 20.79 14.73 5.46
C GLY A 321 21.09 13.90 4.22
N GLY A 322 21.22 12.58 4.37
CA GLY A 322 21.49 11.67 3.25
C GLY A 322 20.45 11.73 2.14
N ASP A 323 20.90 11.44 0.93
CA ASP A 323 20.09 11.42 -0.28
C ASP A 323 19.79 9.96 -0.65
N LEU A 324 18.50 9.61 -0.72
CA LEU A 324 18.05 8.24 -1.03
C LEU A 324 18.54 7.76 -2.40
N THR A 325 18.79 8.66 -3.33
CA THR A 325 19.33 8.31 -4.67
C THR A 325 20.80 7.87 -4.62
N LYS A 326 21.45 8.02 -3.44
CA LYS A 326 22.87 7.70 -3.19
C LYS A 326 23.06 6.73 -2.02
N MET A 327 21.98 6.15 -1.52
CA MET A 327 22.01 5.18 -0.41
C MET A 327 22.57 3.83 -0.87
#